data_264cefffe20800eec893dad4fac6a4b4
#
_entry.id   264cefffe20800eec893dad4fac6a4b4
#
_cell.length_a   1.000
_cell.length_b   1.000
_cell.length_c   1.000
_cell.angle_alpha   90.00
_cell.angle_beta   90.00
_cell.angle_gamma   90.00
#
_symmetry.space_group_name_H-M   'P 1'
#
loop_
_entity.id
_entity.type
_entity.pdbx_description
1 polymer ?
#
loop_
_entity_poly.entity_id
_entity_poly.type
_entity_poly.pdbx_seq_one_letter_code
_entity_poly.pdbx_strand_id
1 'polypeptide(L)'
;MDTTNNSSAVSGLTEASTSHPLERAASAWLGHIAADKPALEVHWAEVDRLSHALLASFTSGASPPSQVQAAIDWAMHLRLAPGKQGQLIEKMASKTLRWWLYATRALHPDCGHCIEPLPQDRRFTDPAWDTWPYNLLSQGFLLTQQWWHVATTGVPGVSRHHEEMVN
;
A
#
# COMPACT_ATOMS: atom_id res chain seq x y z
N MET A 1 39.05 16.76 -82.38
CA MET A 1 39.63 15.64 -81.64
C MET A 1 38.60 15.31 -80.58
N ASP A 2 37.58 14.61 -80.94
CA ASP A 2 37.42 13.15 -80.92
C ASP A 2 37.89 12.56 -79.62
N THR A 3 36.94 12.14 -78.85
CA THR A 3 36.65 10.72 -78.69
C THR A 3 35.34 10.55 -77.87
N THR A 4 34.44 10.00 -78.62
CA THR A 4 33.34 9.21 -78.14
C THR A 4 33.77 8.19 -77.08
N ASN A 5 32.98 8.03 -76.03
CA ASN A 5 32.82 6.68 -75.49
C ASN A 5 31.41 6.44 -74.96
N ASN A 6 30.84 5.59 -75.75
CA ASN A 6 29.67 4.82 -75.53
C ASN A 6 29.90 3.88 -74.34
N SER A 7 29.11 3.88 -73.37
CA SER A 7 28.98 2.76 -72.44
C SER A 7 27.54 2.48 -72.18
N SER A 8 27.18 1.48 -72.82
CA SER A 8 25.96 0.78 -72.87
C SER A 8 25.34 0.42 -71.53
N ALA A 9 24.08 0.57 -71.57
CA ALA A 9 23.12 -0.24 -70.84
C ALA A 9 23.65 -1.51 -70.18
N VAL A 10 23.74 -1.51 -68.86
CA VAL A 10 23.65 -2.75 -68.13
C VAL A 10 22.27 -2.73 -67.43
N SER A 11 21.48 -3.49 -68.11
CA SER A 11 20.15 -3.91 -67.76
C SER A 11 19.98 -4.20 -66.29
N GLY A 12 19.00 -3.55 -65.70
CA GLY A 12 18.43 -3.99 -64.44
C GLY A 12 17.88 -5.41 -64.58
N LEU A 13 18.59 -6.33 -64.05
CA LEU A 13 17.98 -7.57 -63.56
C LEU A 13 17.46 -7.29 -62.16
N THR A 14 16.21 -6.88 -62.12
CA THR A 14 15.40 -6.96 -60.92
C THR A 14 15.34 -8.45 -60.59
N GLU A 15 16.16 -8.86 -59.65
CA GLU A 15 15.93 -10.12 -58.92
C GLU A 15 14.58 -9.99 -58.23
N ALA A 16 13.56 -10.47 -58.87
CA ALA A 16 12.34 -10.85 -58.21
C ALA A 16 12.72 -11.98 -57.28
N SER A 17 13.04 -11.59 -56.02
CA SER A 17 13.20 -12.52 -54.91
C SER A 17 11.92 -13.32 -54.82
N THR A 18 11.93 -14.51 -55.40
CA THR A 18 10.92 -15.53 -55.19
C THR A 18 11.07 -16.04 -53.77
N SER A 19 10.60 -15.23 -52.80
CA SER A 19 10.51 -15.68 -51.42
C SER A 19 9.69 -16.95 -51.39
N HIS A 20 10.28 -17.98 -50.80
CA HIS A 20 9.70 -19.32 -50.69
C HIS A 20 8.28 -19.24 -50.15
N PRO A 21 7.30 -20.01 -50.63
CA PRO A 21 5.92 -19.97 -50.15
C PRO A 21 5.79 -20.05 -48.64
N LEU A 22 6.72 -20.77 -47.98
CA LEU A 22 6.79 -20.89 -46.53
C LEU A 22 7.22 -19.58 -45.83
N GLU A 23 8.12 -18.80 -46.43
CA GLU A 23 8.53 -17.49 -45.88
C GLU A 23 7.40 -16.48 -45.99
N ARG A 24 6.61 -16.50 -47.06
CA ARG A 24 5.41 -15.64 -47.18
C ARG A 24 4.32 -16.04 -46.21
N ALA A 25 4.12 -17.35 -46.01
CA ALA A 25 3.18 -17.85 -45.02
C ALA A 25 3.62 -17.50 -43.60
N ALA A 26 4.92 -17.63 -43.29
CA ALA A 26 5.46 -17.27 -41.99
C ALA A 26 5.38 -15.76 -41.71
N SER A 27 5.70 -14.92 -42.70
CA SER A 27 5.60 -13.46 -42.54
C SER A 27 4.15 -12.97 -42.41
N ALA A 28 3.21 -13.59 -43.13
CA ALA A 28 1.78 -13.33 -43.00
C ALA A 28 1.26 -13.75 -41.62
N TRP A 29 1.70 -14.90 -41.10
CA TRP A 29 1.32 -15.38 -39.77
C TRP A 29 1.89 -14.51 -38.66
N LEU A 30 3.18 -14.12 -38.76
CA LEU A 30 3.81 -13.17 -37.82
C LEU A 30 3.15 -11.79 -37.88
N GLY A 31 2.74 -11.33 -39.06
CA GLY A 31 1.96 -10.10 -39.23
C GLY A 31 0.60 -10.17 -38.55
N HIS A 32 -0.05 -11.32 -38.59
CA HIS A 32 -1.34 -11.54 -37.93
C HIS A 32 -1.21 -11.51 -36.38
N ILE A 33 -0.18 -12.18 -35.83
CA ILE A 33 0.13 -12.14 -34.41
C ILE A 33 0.50 -10.72 -33.97
N ALA A 34 1.26 -9.98 -34.77
CA ALA A 34 1.64 -8.60 -34.45
C ALA A 34 0.45 -7.63 -34.52
N ALA A 35 -0.51 -7.88 -35.39
CA ALA A 35 -1.72 -7.07 -35.53
C ALA A 35 -2.71 -7.28 -34.37
N ASP A 36 -2.69 -8.45 -33.72
CA ASP A 36 -3.60 -8.79 -32.61
C ASP A 36 -3.06 -8.32 -31.24
N LYS A 37 -1.78 -7.95 -31.14
CA LYS A 37 -1.16 -7.46 -29.92
C LYS A 37 -1.87 -6.25 -29.27
N PRO A 38 -2.25 -5.19 -30.00
CA PRO A 38 -2.81 -4.01 -29.37
C PRO A 38 -4.14 -4.30 -28.66
N ALA A 39 -4.96 -5.19 -29.16
CA ALA A 39 -6.24 -5.54 -28.54
C ALA A 39 -6.05 -6.35 -27.22
N LEU A 40 -5.12 -7.29 -27.19
CA LEU A 40 -4.77 -8.04 -25.99
C LEU A 40 -4.08 -7.13 -24.94
N GLU A 41 -3.16 -6.28 -25.34
CA GLU A 41 -2.48 -5.34 -24.43
C GLU A 41 -3.46 -4.35 -23.78
N VAL A 42 -4.42 -3.84 -24.54
CA VAL A 42 -5.50 -2.98 -24.02
C VAL A 42 -6.36 -3.75 -23.01
N HIS A 43 -6.67 -5.01 -23.27
CA HIS A 43 -7.47 -5.83 -22.36
C HIS A 43 -6.77 -6.08 -21.02
N TRP A 44 -5.49 -6.41 -21.02
CA TRP A 44 -4.71 -6.60 -19.80
C TRP A 44 -4.51 -5.29 -19.03
N ALA A 45 -4.30 -4.18 -19.72
CA ALA A 45 -4.23 -2.86 -19.09
C ALA A 45 -5.55 -2.46 -18.39
N GLU A 46 -6.69 -2.87 -18.95
CA GLU A 46 -8.00 -2.68 -18.28
C GLU A 46 -8.12 -3.53 -17.00
N VAL A 47 -7.68 -4.79 -17.04
CA VAL A 47 -7.66 -5.66 -15.87
C VAL A 47 -6.76 -5.08 -14.77
N ASP A 48 -5.58 -4.60 -15.13
CA ASP A 48 -4.66 -3.94 -14.19
C ASP A 48 -5.28 -2.67 -13.58
N ARG A 49 -5.92 -1.86 -14.40
CA ARG A 49 -6.59 -0.64 -13.94
C ARG A 49 -7.72 -0.95 -12.97
N LEU A 50 -8.56 -1.95 -13.26
CA LEU A 50 -9.63 -2.40 -12.39
C LEU A 50 -9.09 -2.97 -11.07
N SER A 51 -8.04 -3.78 -11.13
CA SER A 51 -7.41 -4.33 -9.94
C SER A 51 -6.81 -3.25 -9.04
N HIS A 52 -6.13 -2.26 -9.62
CA HIS A 52 -5.62 -1.10 -8.88
C HIS A 52 -6.75 -0.23 -8.30
N ALA A 53 -7.84 -0.03 -9.02
CA ALA A 53 -9.00 0.71 -8.53
C ALA A 53 -9.67 -0.01 -7.34
N LEU A 54 -9.80 -1.33 -7.40
CA LEU A 54 -10.29 -2.14 -6.28
C LEU A 54 -9.36 -2.05 -5.07
N LEU A 55 -8.05 -2.22 -5.27
CA LEU A 55 -7.07 -2.09 -4.19
C LEU A 55 -7.10 -0.70 -3.57
N ALA A 56 -7.19 0.36 -4.38
CA ALA A 56 -7.27 1.74 -3.91
C ALA A 56 -8.52 2.00 -3.04
N SER A 57 -9.65 1.34 -3.34
CA SER A 57 -10.86 1.45 -2.53
C SER A 57 -10.73 0.83 -1.13
N PHE A 58 -9.92 -0.22 -0.98
CA PHE A 58 -9.63 -0.84 0.32
C PHE A 58 -8.53 -0.13 1.10
N THR A 59 -7.64 0.60 0.44
CA THR A 59 -6.45 1.21 1.05
C THR A 59 -6.55 2.72 1.21
N SER A 60 -7.75 3.29 1.09
CA SER A 60 -7.98 4.75 1.18
C SER A 60 -7.08 5.57 0.26
N GLY A 61 -6.73 5.02 -0.91
CA GLY A 61 -5.89 5.68 -1.92
C GLY A 61 -4.38 5.50 -1.73
N ALA A 62 -3.92 4.88 -0.63
CA ALA A 62 -2.52 4.50 -0.48
C ALA A 62 -2.24 3.17 -1.19
N SER A 63 -1.13 3.06 -1.91
CA SER A 63 -0.77 1.79 -2.55
C SER A 63 -0.37 0.75 -1.49
N PRO A 64 -0.82 -0.52 -1.59
CA PRO A 64 -0.43 -1.58 -0.66
C PRO A 64 1.10 -1.72 -0.48
N PRO A 65 1.92 -1.65 -1.54
CA PRO A 65 3.37 -1.67 -1.40
C PRO A 65 3.93 -0.54 -0.54
N SER A 66 3.38 0.69 -0.63
CA SER A 66 3.87 1.81 0.17
C SER A 66 3.51 1.67 1.65
N GLN A 67 2.34 1.11 1.98
CA GLN A 67 1.96 0.80 3.36
C GLN A 67 2.89 -0.27 3.97
N VAL A 68 3.18 -1.33 3.23
CA VAL A 68 4.13 -2.37 3.66
C VAL A 68 5.52 -1.77 3.85
N GLN A 69 5.98 -0.92 2.94
CA GLN A 69 7.28 -0.25 3.06
C GLN A 69 7.34 0.64 4.31
N ALA A 70 6.31 1.45 4.56
CA ALA A 70 6.23 2.28 5.75
C ALA A 70 6.23 1.46 7.05
N ALA A 71 5.49 0.35 7.08
CA ALA A 71 5.47 -0.56 8.23
C ALA A 71 6.82 -1.24 8.48
N ILE A 72 7.52 -1.66 7.43
CA ILE A 72 8.86 -2.24 7.54
C ILE A 72 9.86 -1.19 8.02
N ASP A 73 9.84 0.02 7.46
CA ASP A 73 10.70 1.12 7.85
C ASP A 73 10.52 1.47 9.34
N TRP A 74 9.27 1.65 9.77
CA TRP A 74 8.92 1.86 11.17
C TRP A 74 9.43 0.73 12.07
N ALA A 75 9.17 -0.54 11.72
CA ALA A 75 9.55 -1.67 12.54
C ALA A 75 11.08 -1.80 12.68
N MET A 76 11.83 -1.57 11.59
CA MET A 76 13.29 -1.62 11.60
C MET A 76 13.89 -0.52 12.48
N HIS A 77 13.41 0.71 12.34
CA HIS A 77 13.87 1.83 13.16
C HIS A 77 13.50 1.66 14.64
N LEU A 78 12.28 1.16 14.92
CA LEU A 78 11.88 0.86 16.29
C LEU A 78 12.77 -0.21 16.93
N ARG A 79 13.16 -1.26 16.19
CA ARG A 79 14.10 -2.27 16.68
C ARG A 79 15.47 -1.70 17.03
N LEU A 80 15.92 -0.69 16.32
CA LEU A 80 17.22 -0.03 16.54
C LEU A 80 17.16 1.09 17.58
N ALA A 81 15.97 1.38 18.15
CA ALA A 81 15.74 2.45 19.12
C ALA A 81 15.43 1.89 20.53
N PRO A 82 16.43 1.39 21.30
CA PRO A 82 16.18 0.78 22.61
C PRO A 82 15.55 1.74 23.63
N GLY A 83 15.85 3.03 23.56
CA GLY A 83 15.21 4.04 24.41
C GLY A 83 13.71 4.16 24.14
N LYS A 84 13.31 4.13 22.85
CA LYS A 84 11.90 4.13 22.48
C LYS A 84 11.18 2.86 22.93
N GLN A 85 11.85 1.70 22.79
CA GLN A 85 11.31 0.43 23.27
C GLN A 85 11.09 0.45 24.80
N GLY A 86 12.05 0.95 25.58
CA GLY A 86 11.92 1.11 27.01
C GLY A 86 10.74 1.99 27.39
N GLN A 87 10.60 3.14 26.72
CA GLN A 87 9.44 4.04 26.90
C GLN A 87 8.10 3.35 26.60
N LEU A 88 8.04 2.53 25.55
CA LEU A 88 6.82 1.80 25.16
C LEU A 88 6.46 0.73 26.19
N ILE A 89 7.44 0.02 26.73
CA ILE A 89 7.24 -0.99 27.78
C ILE A 89 6.70 -0.32 29.05
N GLU A 90 7.31 0.77 29.48
CA GLU A 90 6.87 1.55 30.66
C GLU A 90 5.43 2.05 30.50
N LYS A 91 5.11 2.63 29.34
CA LYS A 91 3.75 3.09 29.01
C LYS A 91 2.76 1.92 28.94
N MET A 92 3.14 0.79 28.38
CA MET A 92 2.31 -0.42 28.34
C MET A 92 1.98 -0.88 29.78
N ALA A 93 3.00 -1.04 30.62
CA ALA A 93 2.82 -1.46 32.02
C ALA A 93 1.91 -0.50 32.79
N SER A 94 2.13 0.81 32.66
CA SER A 94 1.33 1.85 33.29
C SER A 94 -0.13 1.82 32.84
N LYS A 95 -0.39 1.65 31.53
CA LYS A 95 -1.76 1.58 30.98
C LYS A 95 -2.47 0.29 31.36
N THR A 96 -1.76 -0.83 31.36
CA THR A 96 -2.28 -2.14 31.80
C THR A 96 -2.68 -2.07 33.27
N LEU A 97 -1.81 -1.51 34.12
CA LEU A 97 -2.14 -1.33 35.54
C LEU A 97 -3.37 -0.42 35.75
N ARG A 98 -3.46 0.68 35.00
CA ARG A 98 -4.62 1.59 35.04
C ARG A 98 -5.90 0.86 34.66
N TRP A 99 -5.85 0.06 33.58
CA TRP A 99 -7.00 -0.73 33.15
C TRP A 99 -7.42 -1.77 34.18
N TRP A 100 -6.46 -2.48 34.79
CA TRP A 100 -6.74 -3.45 35.85
C TRP A 100 -7.38 -2.80 37.09
N LEU A 101 -6.85 -1.68 37.55
CA LEU A 101 -7.42 -0.93 38.66
C LEU A 101 -8.83 -0.40 38.35
N TYR A 102 -9.07 -0.05 37.09
CA TYR A 102 -10.42 0.30 36.63
C TYR A 102 -11.33 -0.92 36.64
N ALA A 103 -10.89 -2.06 36.10
CA ALA A 103 -11.66 -3.30 35.99
C ALA A 103 -12.17 -3.79 37.35
N THR A 104 -11.39 -3.62 38.43
CA THR A 104 -11.83 -4.00 39.78
C THR A 104 -13.02 -3.17 40.29
N ARG A 105 -13.30 -2.01 39.72
CA ARG A 105 -14.36 -1.07 40.11
C ARG A 105 -15.46 -0.92 39.07
N ALA A 106 -15.27 -1.46 37.87
CA ALA A 106 -16.12 -1.23 36.69
C ALA A 106 -17.58 -1.73 36.86
N LEU A 107 -17.86 -2.57 37.86
CA LEU A 107 -19.21 -3.04 38.20
C LEU A 107 -20.01 -2.01 39.00
N HIS A 108 -19.35 -1.00 39.59
CA HIS A 108 -20.04 0.02 40.39
C HIS A 108 -20.60 1.11 39.46
N PRO A 109 -21.88 1.51 39.61
CA PRO A 109 -22.50 2.52 38.74
C PRO A 109 -21.80 3.88 38.74
N ASP A 110 -21.17 4.23 39.85
CA ASP A 110 -20.47 5.52 40.02
C ASP A 110 -18.98 5.47 39.66
N CYS A 111 -18.55 4.43 38.94
CA CYS A 111 -17.17 4.30 38.50
C CYS A 111 -16.87 5.28 37.36
N GLY A 112 -16.18 6.38 37.67
CA GLY A 112 -15.70 7.32 36.63
C GLY A 112 -14.70 6.68 35.68
N HIS A 113 -14.61 7.20 34.47
CA HIS A 113 -13.70 6.73 33.44
C HIS A 113 -12.24 6.77 33.90
N CYS A 114 -11.43 5.78 33.48
CA CYS A 114 -9.99 5.83 33.74
C CYS A 114 -9.24 6.63 32.65
N ILE A 115 -9.88 6.85 31.49
CA ILE A 115 -9.40 7.69 30.40
C ILE A 115 -10.59 8.31 29.66
N GLU A 116 -10.49 9.60 29.39
CA GLU A 116 -11.50 10.30 28.59
C GLU A 116 -11.16 10.20 27.10
N PRO A 117 -12.16 9.97 26.22
CA PRO A 117 -11.98 10.05 24.78
C PRO A 117 -11.60 11.48 24.37
N LEU A 118 -10.95 11.62 23.20
CA LEU A 118 -10.67 12.93 22.64
C LEU A 118 -11.99 13.67 22.34
N PRO A 119 -12.05 15.01 22.43
CA PRO A 119 -13.28 15.78 22.22
C PRO A 119 -13.95 15.55 20.86
N GLN A 120 -13.17 15.20 19.84
CA GLN A 120 -13.66 14.88 18.50
C GLN A 120 -14.09 13.41 18.34
N ASP A 121 -13.78 12.54 19.29
CA ASP A 121 -14.12 11.13 19.26
C ASP A 121 -15.55 10.89 19.75
N ARG A 122 -16.45 10.65 18.83
CA ARG A 122 -17.88 10.43 19.09
C ARG A 122 -18.27 8.94 19.18
N ARG A 123 -17.31 8.02 19.13
CA ARG A 123 -17.60 6.57 19.13
C ARG A 123 -18.21 6.08 20.43
N PHE A 124 -17.90 6.73 21.53
CA PHE A 124 -18.27 6.33 22.90
C PHE A 124 -19.21 7.32 23.59
N THR A 125 -20.06 8.02 22.82
CA THR A 125 -21.00 9.02 23.37
C THR A 125 -22.33 8.42 23.82
N ASP A 126 -22.65 7.18 23.44
CA ASP A 126 -23.87 6.51 23.87
C ASP A 126 -23.72 6.04 25.33
N PRO A 127 -24.70 6.30 26.21
CA PRO A 127 -24.68 5.86 27.62
C PRO A 127 -24.49 4.35 27.83
N ALA A 128 -24.78 3.53 26.82
CA ALA A 128 -24.52 2.09 26.86
C ALA A 128 -23.02 1.76 27.09
N TRP A 129 -22.12 2.65 26.64
CA TRP A 129 -20.67 2.49 26.83
C TRP A 129 -20.23 2.68 28.29
N ASP A 130 -21.07 3.24 29.16
CA ASP A 130 -20.82 3.41 30.60
C ASP A 130 -21.26 2.20 31.42
N THR A 131 -21.94 1.22 30.77
CA THR A 131 -22.44 0.02 31.45
C THR A 131 -21.49 -1.17 31.25
N TRP A 132 -21.44 -2.05 32.26
CA TRP A 132 -20.67 -3.30 32.14
C TRP A 132 -21.32 -4.25 31.11
N PRO A 133 -20.56 -4.93 30.24
CA PRO A 133 -19.09 -4.96 30.11
C PRO A 133 -18.53 -3.93 29.12
N TYR A 134 -19.35 -3.08 28.51
CA TYR A 134 -18.95 -2.15 27.46
C TYR A 134 -17.97 -1.07 27.96
N ASN A 135 -18.10 -0.66 29.20
CA ASN A 135 -17.18 0.27 29.84
C ASN A 135 -15.75 -0.28 29.90
N LEU A 136 -15.56 -1.58 30.14
CA LEU A 136 -14.23 -2.22 30.09
C LEU A 136 -13.65 -2.19 28.69
N LEU A 137 -14.48 -2.44 27.67
CA LEU A 137 -14.07 -2.46 26.28
C LEU A 137 -13.67 -1.07 25.79
N SER A 138 -14.50 -0.06 26.06
CA SER A 138 -14.22 1.32 25.65
C SER A 138 -12.94 1.86 26.29
N GLN A 139 -12.75 1.66 27.59
CA GLN A 139 -11.57 2.10 28.31
C GLN A 139 -10.30 1.35 27.89
N GLY A 140 -10.38 0.04 27.67
CA GLY A 140 -9.28 -0.76 27.15
C GLY A 140 -8.89 -0.33 25.73
N PHE A 141 -9.87 -0.06 24.89
CA PHE A 141 -9.64 0.45 23.53
C PHE A 141 -8.92 1.81 23.54
N LEU A 142 -9.40 2.78 24.33
CA LEU A 142 -8.80 4.12 24.41
C LEU A 142 -7.36 4.07 24.94
N LEU A 143 -7.07 3.23 25.94
CA LEU A 143 -5.71 3.04 26.43
C LEU A 143 -4.79 2.41 25.39
N THR A 144 -5.30 1.44 24.64
CA THR A 144 -4.56 0.80 23.54
C THR A 144 -4.30 1.78 22.40
N GLN A 145 -5.30 2.58 22.03
CA GLN A 145 -5.17 3.62 21.01
C GLN A 145 -4.09 4.65 21.38
N GLN A 146 -4.09 5.12 22.62
CA GLN A 146 -3.04 6.03 23.09
C GLN A 146 -1.65 5.38 23.06
N TRP A 147 -1.54 4.11 23.42
CA TRP A 147 -0.27 3.40 23.37
C TRP A 147 0.21 3.25 21.93
N TRP A 148 -0.71 2.86 21.02
CA TRP A 148 -0.41 2.72 19.61
C TRP A 148 0.07 4.02 18.99
N HIS A 149 -0.61 5.12 19.27
CA HIS A 149 -0.17 6.44 18.81
C HIS A 149 1.28 6.75 19.22
N VAL A 150 1.64 6.47 20.47
CA VAL A 150 3.03 6.65 20.93
C VAL A 150 3.99 5.66 20.26
N ALA A 151 3.55 4.45 19.95
CA ALA A 151 4.38 3.44 19.30
C ALA A 151 4.70 3.80 17.84
N THR A 152 3.75 4.42 17.15
CA THR A 152 3.87 4.76 15.74
C THR A 152 4.42 6.16 15.47
N THR A 153 4.49 7.03 16.49
CA THR A 153 4.98 8.41 16.34
C THR A 153 6.27 8.66 17.09
N GLY A 154 7.12 9.55 16.56
CA GLY A 154 8.37 9.96 17.18
C GLY A 154 9.40 8.82 17.31
N VAL A 155 9.43 7.88 16.38
CA VAL A 155 10.46 6.85 16.28
C VAL A 155 11.66 7.43 15.55
N PRO A 156 12.86 7.46 16.18
CA PRO A 156 14.04 8.06 15.56
C PRO A 156 14.39 7.38 14.23
N GLY A 157 14.54 8.18 13.17
CA GLY A 157 14.90 7.69 11.83
C GLY A 157 13.74 7.44 10.88
N VAL A 158 12.52 7.30 11.38
CA VAL A 158 11.32 7.14 10.54
C VAL A 158 10.93 8.49 9.95
N SER A 159 10.61 8.51 8.66
CA SER A 159 10.12 9.73 8.00
C SER A 159 8.71 10.08 8.47
N ARG A 160 8.38 11.37 8.52
CA ARG A 160 7.03 11.83 8.91
C ARG A 160 5.94 11.21 8.03
N HIS A 161 6.20 11.04 6.74
CA HIS A 161 5.29 10.41 5.81
C HIS A 161 4.99 8.95 6.20
N HIS A 162 6.01 8.18 6.58
CA HIS A 162 5.81 6.80 7.03
C HIS A 162 5.12 6.74 8.39
N GLU A 163 5.40 7.66 9.31
CA GLU A 163 4.66 7.76 10.58
C GLU A 163 3.15 7.96 10.35
N GLU A 164 2.79 8.89 9.45
CA GLU A 164 1.38 9.17 9.10
C GLU A 164 0.69 7.97 8.43
N MET A 165 1.44 7.12 7.72
CA MET A 165 0.89 5.92 7.09
C MET A 165 0.69 4.75 8.07
N VAL A 166 1.47 4.67 9.15
CA VAL A 166 1.41 3.58 10.14
C VAL A 166 0.49 3.93 11.31
N ASN A 167 0.28 5.21 11.62
CA ASN A 167 -0.54 5.72 12.71
C ASN A 167 -2.03 5.72 12.36
#